data_a4efc799d5df0d9d969ff42c6ca84a34
#
_entry.id   a4efc799d5df0d9d969ff42c6ca84a34
#
_cell.length_a   1.000
_cell.length_b   1.000
_cell.length_c   1.000
_cell.angle_alpha   90.00
_cell.angle_beta   90.00
_cell.angle_gamma   90.00
#
_symmetry.space_group_name_H-M   'P 1'
#
loop_
_entity.id
_entity.type
_entity.pdbx_description
1 polymer ?
#
loop_
_entity_poly.entity_id
_entity_poly.type
_entity_poly.pdbx_seq_one_letter_code
_entity_poly.pdbx_strand_id
1 'polypeptide(L)'
;GSNVTDLYSYNYDSSSQLTGAYLYKKSGTTWNAHSGFAEKDITYDLNGNLTSLTRTSSSGVASSLSYTYDGNQVSKINNRTSYAYDAVGNMTVDGLRGASISYNILNLPEEVCLGNEKVSYIYTSAGEKLATRVGSSLTYYRGPLVYSGNNLLYLVHPEGLTRKSTIGFVYYYAKRDHLGSTRVLCHASGNTLVADQATGYYPFGLAHGHENLNLNRYLFSGKELQDQSLGGKLLGLYDFGSRFYDPTLGRWFNVDPKLEFVSPYGYCANNPVLYIDPNGEDIVLTISKEVTVTVATRLIDLKITVSDWTGARKIFTKSIRLQGDEILLAALDIVGIVDPTGIADALSASLYAQQG
;
A
#
# COMPACT_ATOMS: atom_id res chain seq x y z
N GLY A 1 -18.38 -9.64 21.27
CA GLY A 1 -18.37 -10.07 19.90
C GLY A 1 -18.43 -8.86 18.97
N SER A 2 -17.40 -8.66 18.14
CA SER A 2 -17.43 -7.61 17.12
C SER A 2 -18.51 -7.94 16.09
N ASN A 3 -19.51 -7.09 15.96
CA ASN A 3 -20.44 -7.19 14.85
C ASN A 3 -19.70 -6.76 13.58
N VAL A 4 -19.19 -7.73 12.81
CA VAL A 4 -18.65 -7.47 11.46
C VAL A 4 -19.83 -7.04 10.60
N THR A 5 -19.77 -5.84 10.04
CA THR A 5 -20.83 -5.24 9.24
C THR A 5 -20.50 -5.16 7.75
N ASP A 6 -19.22 -5.22 7.40
CA ASP A 6 -18.67 -5.05 6.06
C ASP A 6 -17.77 -6.23 5.70
N LEU A 7 -17.90 -6.72 4.48
CA LEU A 7 -17.11 -7.79 3.88
C LEU A 7 -16.69 -7.36 2.48
N TYR A 8 -15.41 -7.56 2.14
CA TYR A 8 -14.93 -7.44 0.76
C TYR A 8 -14.75 -8.83 0.14
N SER A 9 -15.24 -8.99 -1.07
CA SER A 9 -14.96 -10.13 -1.95
C SER A 9 -13.99 -9.69 -3.04
N TYR A 10 -12.99 -10.50 -3.32
CA TYR A 10 -11.94 -10.21 -4.31
C TYR A 10 -11.97 -11.25 -5.43
N ASN A 11 -11.82 -10.79 -6.66
CA ASN A 11 -11.71 -11.63 -7.84
C ASN A 11 -10.31 -11.48 -8.45
N TYR A 12 -9.79 -12.59 -8.97
CA TYR A 12 -8.46 -12.66 -9.55
C TYR A 12 -8.52 -13.35 -10.92
N ASP A 13 -7.56 -13.05 -11.77
CA ASP A 13 -7.32 -13.79 -13.01
C ASP A 13 -6.45 -15.04 -12.77
N SER A 14 -6.12 -15.77 -13.86
CA SER A 14 -5.26 -16.95 -13.81
C SER A 14 -3.81 -16.67 -13.42
N SER A 15 -3.38 -15.41 -13.47
CA SER A 15 -2.06 -14.93 -13.05
C SER A 15 -2.07 -14.39 -11.61
N SER A 16 -3.15 -14.61 -10.86
CA SER A 16 -3.38 -14.09 -9.51
C SER A 16 -3.37 -12.56 -9.43
N GLN A 17 -3.63 -11.86 -10.53
CA GLN A 17 -3.79 -10.40 -10.56
C GLN A 17 -5.23 -10.04 -10.19
N LEU A 18 -5.41 -8.98 -9.40
CA LEU A 18 -6.72 -8.53 -8.93
C LEU A 18 -7.57 -8.00 -10.09
N THR A 19 -8.76 -8.57 -10.32
CA THR A 19 -9.70 -8.13 -11.36
C THR A 19 -10.92 -7.42 -10.79
N GLY A 20 -11.18 -7.56 -9.49
CA GLY A 20 -12.27 -6.84 -8.84
C GLY A 20 -12.32 -7.02 -7.34
N ALA A 21 -12.85 -5.99 -6.66
CA ALA A 21 -13.14 -5.97 -5.24
C ALA A 21 -14.51 -5.36 -5.00
N TYR A 22 -15.34 -6.05 -4.26
CA TYR A 22 -16.75 -5.71 -4.05
C TYR A 22 -17.10 -5.70 -2.58
N LEU A 23 -17.79 -4.63 -2.14
CA LEU A 23 -18.26 -4.50 -0.76
C LEU A 23 -19.62 -5.19 -0.59
N TYR A 24 -19.75 -5.91 0.50
CA TYR A 24 -21.01 -6.46 0.99
C TYR A 24 -21.29 -5.92 2.39
N LYS A 25 -22.54 -5.60 2.66
CA LYS A 25 -22.99 -5.15 3.98
C LYS A 25 -23.92 -6.18 4.60
N LYS A 26 -23.73 -6.41 5.90
CA LYS A 26 -24.55 -7.36 6.67
C LYS A 26 -25.88 -6.73 7.05
N SER A 27 -26.98 -7.46 6.79
CA SER A 27 -28.34 -7.14 7.28
C SER A 27 -28.93 -8.40 7.89
N GLY A 28 -29.07 -8.41 9.22
CA GLY A 28 -29.41 -9.62 9.96
C GLY A 28 -28.33 -10.70 9.79
N THR A 29 -28.69 -11.85 9.21
CA THR A 29 -27.77 -12.96 8.88
C THR A 29 -27.28 -12.94 7.43
N THR A 30 -27.79 -12.04 6.59
CA THR A 30 -27.55 -12.03 5.14
C THR A 30 -26.52 -10.97 4.78
N TRP A 31 -25.62 -11.32 3.83
CA TRP A 31 -24.70 -10.40 3.18
C TRP A 31 -25.28 -9.92 1.86
N ASN A 32 -25.46 -8.61 1.72
CA ASN A 32 -26.02 -7.98 0.53
C ASN A 32 -24.94 -7.18 -0.19
N ALA A 33 -24.89 -7.31 -1.52
CA ALA A 33 -23.97 -6.53 -2.34
C ALA A 33 -24.24 -5.03 -2.17
N HIS A 34 -23.18 -4.25 -1.99
CA HIS A 34 -23.22 -2.80 -1.88
C HIS A 34 -22.66 -2.17 -3.14
N SER A 35 -23.35 -1.19 -3.73
CA SER A 35 -22.95 -0.57 -4.99
C SER A 35 -21.73 0.35 -4.87
N GLY A 36 -21.45 0.86 -3.66
CA GLY A 36 -20.36 1.77 -3.40
C GLY A 36 -19.06 1.09 -3.00
N PHE A 37 -17.96 1.85 -3.14
CA PHE A 37 -16.61 1.46 -2.75
C PHE A 37 -16.09 0.18 -3.42
N ALA A 38 -16.59 -0.15 -4.62
CA ALA A 38 -16.02 -1.21 -5.44
C ALA A 38 -14.83 -0.69 -6.26
N GLU A 39 -13.84 -1.54 -6.45
CA GLU A 39 -12.77 -1.39 -7.44
C GLU A 39 -12.87 -2.57 -8.39
N LYS A 40 -13.19 -2.33 -9.65
CA LYS A 40 -13.63 -3.37 -10.58
C LYS A 40 -13.26 -3.07 -12.02
N ASP A 41 -13.61 -4.00 -12.93
CA ASP A 41 -13.30 -3.91 -14.34
C ASP A 41 -11.79 -3.67 -14.55
N ILE A 42 -10.99 -4.34 -13.70
CA ILE A 42 -9.54 -4.24 -13.71
C ILE A 42 -9.02 -5.22 -14.75
N THR A 43 -8.28 -4.71 -15.71
CA THR A 43 -7.67 -5.51 -16.77
C THR A 43 -6.21 -5.14 -16.94
N TYR A 44 -5.45 -6.08 -17.50
CA TYR A 44 -4.00 -5.96 -17.67
C TYR A 44 -3.59 -6.34 -19.10
N ASP A 45 -2.46 -5.80 -19.55
CA ASP A 45 -1.77 -6.30 -20.74
C ASP A 45 -0.83 -7.48 -20.38
N LEU A 46 -0.15 -8.02 -21.38
CA LEU A 46 0.76 -9.16 -21.22
C LEU A 46 1.99 -8.85 -20.36
N ASN A 47 2.33 -7.57 -20.19
CA ASN A 47 3.41 -7.13 -19.29
C ASN A 47 2.93 -6.91 -17.84
N GLY A 48 1.63 -7.07 -17.58
CA GLY A 48 1.02 -6.76 -16.29
C GLY A 48 0.74 -5.27 -16.08
N ASN A 49 0.73 -4.44 -17.12
CA ASN A 49 0.29 -3.06 -16.99
C ASN A 49 -1.24 -2.98 -16.92
N LEU A 50 -1.77 -2.16 -16.00
CA LEU A 50 -3.21 -1.87 -15.91
C LEU A 50 -3.72 -1.26 -17.22
N THR A 51 -4.71 -1.87 -17.87
CA THR A 51 -5.35 -1.31 -19.08
C THR A 51 -6.68 -0.65 -18.76
N SER A 52 -7.38 -1.10 -17.73
CA SER A 52 -8.57 -0.45 -17.19
C SER A 52 -8.69 -0.59 -15.68
N LEU A 53 -9.38 0.35 -15.05
CA LEU A 53 -9.67 0.36 -13.62
C LEU A 53 -10.90 1.22 -13.37
N THR A 54 -11.95 0.67 -12.74
CA THR A 54 -13.15 1.41 -12.37
C THR A 54 -13.33 1.41 -10.84
N ARG A 55 -13.56 2.59 -10.27
CA ARG A 55 -13.92 2.77 -8.85
C ARG A 55 -15.31 3.33 -8.71
N THR A 56 -16.05 2.87 -7.71
CA THR A 56 -17.35 3.44 -7.38
C THR A 56 -17.28 4.25 -6.08
N SER A 57 -17.86 5.46 -6.08
CA SER A 57 -18.00 6.28 -4.87
C SER A 57 -18.90 5.62 -3.83
N SER A 58 -19.09 6.25 -2.67
CA SER A 58 -20.05 5.79 -1.64
C SER A 58 -21.47 5.64 -2.16
N SER A 59 -21.86 6.48 -3.12
CA SER A 59 -23.19 6.43 -3.78
C SER A 59 -23.27 5.46 -4.96
N GLY A 60 -22.19 4.75 -5.29
CA GLY A 60 -22.13 3.85 -6.44
C GLY A 60 -21.83 4.52 -7.78
N VAL A 61 -21.57 5.84 -7.80
CA VAL A 61 -21.17 6.54 -9.04
C VAL A 61 -19.78 6.07 -9.44
N ALA A 62 -19.67 5.57 -10.68
CA ALA A 62 -18.42 5.03 -11.23
C ALA A 62 -17.51 6.13 -11.80
N SER A 63 -16.21 5.94 -11.59
CA SER A 63 -15.13 6.68 -12.25
C SER A 63 -14.15 5.67 -12.82
N SER A 64 -13.95 5.71 -14.15
CA SER A 64 -13.12 4.74 -14.86
C SER A 64 -11.87 5.38 -15.43
N LEU A 65 -10.77 4.65 -15.37
CA LEU A 65 -9.50 4.96 -16.00
C LEU A 65 -9.24 3.96 -17.12
N SER A 66 -8.91 4.44 -18.29
CA SER A 66 -8.33 3.66 -19.39
C SER A 66 -6.91 4.12 -19.64
N TYR A 67 -5.98 3.19 -19.71
CA TYR A 67 -4.55 3.47 -19.79
C TYR A 67 -4.05 3.20 -21.21
N THR A 68 -3.22 4.10 -21.72
CA THR A 68 -2.45 3.89 -22.94
C THR A 68 -0.98 3.96 -22.61
N TYR A 69 -0.19 3.08 -23.20
CA TYR A 69 1.22 2.89 -22.89
C TYR A 69 2.13 3.18 -24.09
N ASP A 70 3.38 3.56 -23.79
CA ASP A 70 4.54 3.40 -24.63
C ASP A 70 5.52 2.48 -23.89
N GLY A 71 5.67 1.24 -24.38
CA GLY A 71 6.27 0.15 -23.58
C GLY A 71 5.52 -0.06 -22.26
N ASN A 72 6.20 0.12 -21.12
CA ASN A 72 5.61 0.04 -19.78
C ASN A 72 5.28 1.41 -19.18
N GLN A 73 5.57 2.51 -19.87
CA GLN A 73 5.30 3.87 -19.43
C GLN A 73 3.88 4.29 -19.83
N VAL A 74 3.10 4.81 -18.88
CA VAL A 74 1.79 5.40 -19.19
C VAL A 74 1.99 6.61 -20.07
N SER A 75 1.40 6.61 -21.26
CA SER A 75 1.43 7.79 -22.15
C SER A 75 0.18 8.64 -22.02
N LYS A 76 -1.00 8.02 -21.80
CA LYS A 76 -2.27 8.72 -21.64
C LYS A 76 -3.21 8.01 -20.68
N ILE A 77 -4.06 8.79 -20.02
CA ILE A 77 -5.24 8.31 -19.27
C ILE A 77 -6.49 8.89 -19.93
N ASN A 78 -7.48 8.02 -20.22
CA ASN A 78 -8.75 8.38 -20.87
C ASN A 78 -8.56 9.15 -22.20
N ASN A 79 -7.46 8.88 -22.90
CA ASN A 79 -7.05 9.57 -24.15
C ASN A 79 -6.92 11.11 -24.03
N ARG A 80 -6.83 11.67 -22.83
CA ARG A 80 -6.86 13.13 -22.62
C ARG A 80 -5.60 13.67 -21.95
N THR A 81 -5.12 13.02 -20.90
CA THR A 81 -3.96 13.48 -20.13
C THR A 81 -2.69 12.84 -20.67
N SER A 82 -1.62 13.60 -20.78
CA SER A 82 -0.33 13.11 -21.26
C SER A 82 0.65 13.00 -20.11
N TYR A 83 1.43 11.93 -20.14
CA TYR A 83 2.52 11.66 -19.21
C TYR A 83 3.85 11.70 -19.96
N ALA A 84 4.91 12.04 -19.28
CA ALA A 84 6.26 12.01 -19.83
C ALA A 84 7.23 11.44 -18.79
N TYR A 85 8.34 10.91 -19.30
CA TYR A 85 9.38 10.27 -18.50
C TYR A 85 10.75 10.74 -18.96
N ASP A 86 11.73 10.70 -18.07
CA ASP A 86 13.14 10.91 -18.42
C ASP A 86 13.77 9.63 -19.01
N ALA A 87 15.04 9.71 -19.37
CA ALA A 87 15.77 8.61 -20.02
C ALA A 87 15.98 7.39 -19.12
N VAL A 88 15.88 7.52 -17.78
CA VAL A 88 15.97 6.42 -16.82
C VAL A 88 14.62 5.91 -16.37
N GLY A 89 13.53 6.49 -16.89
CA GLY A 89 12.17 6.02 -16.66
C GLY A 89 11.46 6.66 -15.47
N ASN A 90 11.94 7.79 -14.93
CA ASN A 90 11.20 8.53 -13.93
C ASN A 90 10.11 9.39 -14.58
N MET A 91 8.92 9.41 -14.02
CA MET A 91 7.80 10.24 -14.53
C MET A 91 8.10 11.73 -14.32
N THR A 92 8.27 12.48 -15.39
CA THR A 92 8.56 13.93 -15.35
C THR A 92 7.32 14.78 -15.53
N VAL A 93 6.24 14.22 -16.08
CA VAL A 93 4.94 14.88 -16.20
C VAL A 93 3.84 13.95 -15.70
N ASP A 94 3.12 14.38 -14.68
CA ASP A 94 1.90 13.76 -14.20
C ASP A 94 0.70 14.43 -14.89
N GLY A 95 0.18 13.75 -15.91
CA GLY A 95 -0.93 14.27 -16.69
C GLY A 95 -2.24 14.44 -15.91
N LEU A 96 -2.49 13.60 -14.88
CA LEU A 96 -3.71 13.67 -14.08
C LEU A 96 -3.76 14.98 -13.26
N ARG A 97 -2.64 15.34 -12.65
CA ARG A 97 -2.53 16.57 -11.86
C ARG A 97 -2.11 17.77 -12.72
N GLY A 98 -1.47 17.54 -13.86
CA GLY A 98 -0.85 18.56 -14.69
C GLY A 98 0.43 19.09 -14.05
N ALA A 99 1.10 18.25 -13.27
CA ALA A 99 2.31 18.60 -12.53
C ALA A 99 3.57 18.16 -13.28
N SER A 100 4.66 18.93 -13.13
CA SER A 100 6.00 18.51 -13.52
C SER A 100 6.78 18.04 -12.30
N ILE A 101 7.66 17.06 -12.53
CA ILE A 101 8.43 16.39 -11.48
C ILE A 101 9.89 16.38 -11.89
N SER A 102 10.78 16.80 -10.99
CA SER A 102 12.22 16.62 -11.13
C SER A 102 12.75 15.66 -10.08
N TYR A 103 13.87 15.03 -10.40
CA TYR A 103 14.48 13.99 -9.60
C TYR A 103 15.93 14.30 -9.28
N ASN A 104 16.39 13.83 -8.12
CA ASN A 104 17.80 13.88 -7.77
C ASN A 104 18.57 12.66 -8.35
N ILE A 105 19.88 12.60 -8.10
CA ILE A 105 20.73 11.51 -8.60
C ILE A 105 20.36 10.11 -8.09
N LEU A 106 19.58 10.01 -7.01
CA LEU A 106 19.07 8.75 -6.46
C LEU A 106 17.70 8.36 -7.07
N ASN A 107 17.22 9.07 -8.11
CA ASN A 107 15.89 8.92 -8.69
C ASN A 107 14.75 9.18 -7.70
N LEU A 108 14.99 9.95 -6.63
CA LEU A 108 13.95 10.40 -5.71
C LEU A 108 13.37 11.73 -6.18
N PRO A 109 12.05 11.94 -6.10
CA PRO A 109 11.43 13.23 -6.45
C PRO A 109 12.05 14.36 -5.64
N GLU A 110 12.61 15.36 -6.32
CA GLU A 110 13.21 16.54 -5.69
C GLU A 110 12.21 17.70 -5.63
N GLU A 111 11.48 17.91 -6.72
CA GLU A 111 10.41 18.91 -6.78
C GLU A 111 9.20 18.38 -7.55
N VAL A 112 8.02 18.74 -7.07
CA VAL A 112 6.74 18.59 -7.80
C VAL A 112 6.15 19.99 -7.96
N CYS A 113 5.95 20.42 -9.20
CA CYS A 113 5.48 21.76 -9.53
C CYS A 113 4.14 21.71 -10.26
N LEU A 114 3.23 22.59 -9.89
CA LEU A 114 1.99 22.86 -10.60
C LEU A 114 1.79 24.38 -10.75
N GLY A 115 1.99 24.89 -11.96
CA GLY A 115 2.05 26.33 -12.19
C GLY A 115 3.19 26.98 -11.39
N ASN A 116 2.85 27.96 -10.56
CA ASN A 116 3.82 28.67 -9.71
C ASN A 116 3.97 28.05 -8.31
N GLU A 117 3.21 27.02 -7.99
CA GLU A 117 3.28 26.35 -6.69
C GLU A 117 4.15 25.10 -6.79
N LYS A 118 4.89 24.83 -5.72
CA LYS A 118 5.75 23.65 -5.66
C LYS A 118 5.88 23.05 -4.28
N VAL A 119 6.12 21.74 -4.27
CA VAL A 119 6.66 20.99 -3.12
C VAL A 119 8.09 20.60 -3.46
N SER A 120 9.02 20.84 -2.55
CA SER A 120 10.41 20.38 -2.69
C SER A 120 10.74 19.40 -1.55
N TYR A 121 11.49 18.37 -1.86
CA TYR A 121 11.93 17.34 -0.92
C TYR A 121 13.44 17.41 -0.77
N ILE A 122 13.92 17.27 0.45
CA ILE A 122 15.34 17.30 0.80
C ILE A 122 15.69 15.95 1.41
N TYR A 123 16.75 15.32 0.89
CA TYR A 123 17.17 13.99 1.30
C TYR A 123 18.62 14.00 1.79
N THR A 124 18.98 12.97 2.54
CA THR A 124 20.39 12.61 2.79
C THR A 124 21.01 12.00 1.53
N SER A 125 22.32 11.82 1.53
CA SER A 125 23.02 11.05 0.48
C SER A 125 22.62 9.56 0.42
N ALA A 126 21.99 9.04 1.47
CA ALA A 126 21.45 7.68 1.54
C ALA A 126 19.98 7.58 1.12
N GLY A 127 19.34 8.71 0.71
CA GLY A 127 17.94 8.74 0.27
C GLY A 127 16.90 8.92 1.39
N GLU A 128 17.32 9.11 2.65
CA GLU A 128 16.38 9.40 3.73
C GLU A 128 15.83 10.83 3.61
N LYS A 129 14.52 10.99 3.66
CA LYS A 129 13.87 12.31 3.60
C LYS A 129 14.13 13.10 4.89
N LEU A 130 14.78 14.26 4.74
CA LEU A 130 15.10 15.19 5.83
C LEU A 130 14.05 16.28 5.98
N ALA A 131 13.51 16.77 4.87
CA ALA A 131 12.53 17.83 4.90
C ALA A 131 11.62 17.85 3.66
N THR A 132 10.42 18.41 3.85
CA THR A 132 9.49 18.81 2.79
C THR A 132 9.24 20.31 2.90
N ARG A 133 9.34 21.03 1.79
CA ARG A 133 9.09 22.47 1.70
C ARG A 133 7.89 22.76 0.82
N VAL A 134 6.95 23.56 1.34
CA VAL A 134 5.81 24.09 0.58
C VAL A 134 5.78 25.61 0.79
N GLY A 135 6.09 26.37 -0.24
CA GLY A 135 6.28 27.82 -0.09
C GLY A 135 7.35 28.15 0.94
N SER A 136 6.97 28.90 2.00
CA SER A 136 7.84 29.23 3.14
C SER A 136 7.78 28.18 4.26
N SER A 137 6.82 27.26 4.23
CA SER A 137 6.64 26.24 5.26
C SER A 137 7.63 25.09 5.06
N LEU A 138 8.28 24.67 6.14
CA LEU A 138 9.26 23.60 6.15
C LEU A 138 8.88 22.57 7.23
N THR A 139 8.68 21.34 6.79
CA THR A 139 8.49 20.17 7.65
C THR A 139 9.78 19.39 7.70
N TYR A 140 10.32 19.15 8.89
CA TYR A 140 11.55 18.38 9.10
C TYR A 140 11.26 17.00 9.65
N TYR A 141 12.02 16.01 9.21
CA TYR A 141 12.00 14.63 9.67
C TYR A 141 13.30 14.30 10.38
N ARG A 142 13.22 13.81 11.61
CA ARG A 142 14.37 13.38 12.43
C ARG A 142 14.08 12.02 13.02
N GLY A 143 14.28 10.98 12.22
CA GLY A 143 13.79 9.65 12.56
C GLY A 143 12.26 9.69 12.73
N PRO A 144 11.72 9.25 13.88
CA PRO A 144 10.28 9.23 14.10
C PRO A 144 9.66 10.60 14.46
N LEU A 145 10.50 11.64 14.63
CA LEU A 145 10.06 12.99 15.05
C LEU A 145 9.82 13.87 13.83
N VAL A 146 8.64 14.51 13.79
CA VAL A 146 8.25 15.42 12.72
C VAL A 146 8.01 16.83 13.29
N TYR A 147 8.63 17.82 12.66
CA TYR A 147 8.60 19.21 13.09
C TYR A 147 8.08 20.14 11.99
N SER A 148 7.41 21.23 12.37
CA SER A 148 7.19 22.41 11.53
C SER A 148 8.04 23.55 12.09
N GLY A 149 9.09 23.94 11.34
CA GLY A 149 10.13 24.81 11.87
C GLY A 149 10.75 24.21 13.15
N ASN A 150 10.68 24.94 14.25
CA ASN A 150 11.19 24.48 15.55
C ASN A 150 10.11 23.79 16.42
N ASN A 151 8.87 23.66 15.92
CA ASN A 151 7.79 23.10 16.72
C ASN A 151 7.63 21.61 16.40
N LEU A 152 7.74 20.77 17.43
CA LEU A 152 7.40 19.35 17.32
C LEU A 152 5.89 19.22 16.99
N LEU A 153 5.58 18.59 15.86
CA LEU A 153 4.20 18.29 15.46
C LEU A 153 3.75 16.97 16.08
N TYR A 154 4.53 15.92 15.84
CA TYR A 154 4.24 14.60 16.35
C TYR A 154 5.48 13.68 16.33
N LEU A 155 5.38 12.61 17.10
CA LEU A 155 6.28 11.46 17.11
C LEU A 155 5.52 10.25 16.56
N VAL A 156 6.06 9.57 15.57
CA VAL A 156 5.53 8.30 15.04
C VAL A 156 6.12 7.13 15.83
N HIS A 157 5.28 6.16 16.19
CA HIS A 157 5.71 4.96 16.90
C HIS A 157 4.90 3.73 16.42
N PRO A 158 5.31 2.50 16.73
CA PRO A 158 4.66 1.29 16.19
C PRO A 158 3.16 1.21 16.45
N GLU A 159 2.69 1.70 17.60
CA GLU A 159 1.28 1.67 17.97
C GLU A 159 0.46 2.82 17.36
N GLY A 160 1.11 3.85 16.79
CA GLY A 160 0.42 5.02 16.24
C GLY A 160 1.27 6.28 16.23
N LEU A 161 0.80 7.35 16.84
CA LEU A 161 1.53 8.62 16.96
C LEU A 161 1.20 9.36 18.25
N THR A 162 2.15 10.20 18.69
CA THR A 162 1.97 11.11 19.81
C THR A 162 2.06 12.53 19.30
N ARG A 163 1.04 13.34 19.53
CA ARG A 163 1.02 14.77 19.13
C ARG A 163 1.22 15.67 20.33
N LYS A 164 1.98 16.75 20.11
CA LYS A 164 2.07 17.85 21.08
C LYS A 164 0.79 18.67 21.04
N SER A 165 0.21 18.93 22.20
CA SER A 165 -0.93 19.83 22.39
C SER A 165 -0.54 21.00 23.31
N THR A 166 -1.45 21.91 23.54
CA THR A 166 -1.25 23.06 24.46
C THR A 166 -1.11 22.63 25.91
N ILE A 167 -1.66 21.49 26.29
CA ILE A 167 -1.69 20.96 27.68
C ILE A 167 -0.76 19.76 27.89
N GLY A 168 0.07 19.39 26.89
CA GLY A 168 0.99 18.26 26.99
C GLY A 168 0.99 17.41 25.70
N PHE A 169 1.01 16.09 25.87
CA PHE A 169 1.03 15.14 24.76
C PHE A 169 -0.25 14.32 24.72
N VAL A 170 -0.78 14.12 23.50
CA VAL A 170 -1.92 13.22 23.23
C VAL A 170 -1.39 12.02 22.50
N TYR A 171 -1.68 10.83 23.03
CA TYR A 171 -1.29 9.54 22.45
C TYR A 171 -2.42 9.00 21.61
N TYR A 172 -2.13 8.72 20.34
CA TYR A 172 -3.06 8.14 19.38
C TYR A 172 -2.63 6.73 19.04
N TYR A 173 -3.58 5.80 19.05
CA TYR A 173 -3.39 4.39 18.74
C TYR A 173 -3.99 4.09 17.38
N ALA A 174 -3.19 3.50 16.51
CA ALA A 174 -3.61 3.11 15.17
C ALA A 174 -4.08 1.65 15.15
N LYS A 175 -5.32 1.44 14.71
CA LYS A 175 -5.79 0.12 14.30
C LYS A 175 -5.48 -0.06 12.83
N ARG A 176 -4.61 -1.03 12.51
CA ARG A 176 -4.15 -1.32 11.16
C ARG A 176 -4.77 -2.61 10.66
N ASP A 177 -4.90 -2.72 9.34
CA ASP A 177 -5.23 -4.00 8.69
C ASP A 177 -3.97 -4.87 8.49
N HIS A 178 -4.14 -6.02 7.83
CA HIS A 178 -3.06 -6.96 7.56
C HIS A 178 -1.97 -6.41 6.63
N LEU A 179 -2.26 -5.38 5.84
CA LEU A 179 -1.31 -4.66 4.99
C LEU A 179 -0.55 -3.57 5.75
N GLY A 180 -0.85 -3.34 7.04
CA GLY A 180 -0.30 -2.25 7.82
C GLY A 180 -0.99 -0.90 7.60
N SER A 181 -2.09 -0.86 6.82
CA SER A 181 -2.83 0.38 6.55
C SER A 181 -3.62 0.83 7.77
N THR A 182 -3.52 2.11 8.13
CA THR A 182 -4.25 2.68 9.27
C THR A 182 -5.74 2.79 8.94
N ARG A 183 -6.57 1.97 9.62
CA ARG A 183 -8.02 1.95 9.44
C ARG A 183 -8.75 2.88 10.41
N VAL A 184 -8.26 2.95 11.66
CA VAL A 184 -8.80 3.84 12.69
C VAL A 184 -7.65 4.38 13.52
N LEU A 185 -7.68 5.67 13.79
CA LEU A 185 -6.84 6.31 14.80
C LEU A 185 -7.73 6.72 15.96
N CYS A 186 -7.35 6.37 17.18
CA CYS A 186 -8.12 6.68 18.38
C CYS A 186 -7.24 7.17 19.51
N HIS A 187 -7.80 7.97 20.42
CA HIS A 187 -7.14 8.34 21.68
C HIS A 187 -7.98 7.90 22.87
N ALA A 188 -7.34 7.83 24.03
CA ALA A 188 -8.02 7.56 25.31
C ALA A 188 -8.64 8.86 25.87
N SER A 189 -9.94 8.79 26.23
CA SER A 189 -10.65 9.84 26.94
C SER A 189 -11.30 9.22 28.18
N GLY A 190 -10.68 9.43 29.33
CA GLY A 190 -11.03 8.68 30.54
C GLY A 190 -10.86 7.17 30.33
N ASN A 191 -11.92 6.40 30.56
CA ASN A 191 -11.94 4.94 30.40
C ASN A 191 -12.45 4.49 29.02
N THR A 192 -12.60 5.39 28.05
CA THR A 192 -13.11 5.07 26.70
C THR A 192 -12.09 5.41 25.64
N LEU A 193 -12.19 4.74 24.48
CA LEU A 193 -11.45 5.08 23.28
C LEU A 193 -12.38 5.90 22.36
N VAL A 194 -11.91 7.04 21.92
CA VAL A 194 -12.57 7.91 20.94
C VAL A 194 -11.87 7.72 19.62
N ALA A 195 -12.64 7.42 18.57
CA ALA A 195 -12.13 7.35 17.20
C ALA A 195 -12.04 8.78 16.64
N ASP A 196 -10.83 9.20 16.27
CA ASP A 196 -10.54 10.54 15.76
C ASP A 196 -10.43 10.57 14.24
N GLN A 197 -10.00 9.44 13.65
CA GLN A 197 -9.85 9.28 12.21
C GLN A 197 -10.25 7.87 11.84
N ALA A 198 -11.05 7.74 10.79
CA ALA A 198 -11.38 6.46 10.17
C ALA A 198 -11.11 6.57 8.67
N THR A 199 -10.49 5.53 8.08
CA THR A 199 -10.10 5.53 6.68
C THR A 199 -10.38 4.17 6.05
N GLY A 200 -11.14 4.19 4.95
CA GLY A 200 -11.30 3.07 4.05
C GLY A 200 -10.31 3.18 2.88
N TYR A 201 -10.00 2.05 2.26
CA TYR A 201 -9.13 2.02 1.09
C TYR A 201 -9.72 1.11 0.02
N TYR A 202 -9.61 1.55 -1.24
CA TYR A 202 -9.66 0.62 -2.36
C TYR A 202 -8.42 -0.27 -2.34
N PRO A 203 -8.45 -1.46 -2.95
CA PRO A 203 -7.31 -2.38 -2.96
C PRO A 203 -5.97 -1.75 -3.34
N PHE A 204 -5.93 -0.91 -4.38
CA PHE A 204 -4.72 -0.19 -4.77
C PHE A 204 -4.41 1.03 -3.88
N GLY A 205 -5.02 1.15 -2.71
CA GLY A 205 -4.61 2.09 -1.66
C GLY A 205 -5.21 3.48 -1.74
N LEU A 206 -6.06 3.79 -2.74
CA LEU A 206 -6.76 5.08 -2.75
C LEU A 206 -7.71 5.14 -1.55
N ALA A 207 -7.52 6.15 -0.71
CA ALA A 207 -8.33 6.33 0.49
C ALA A 207 -9.74 6.81 0.14
N HIS A 208 -10.74 6.31 0.88
CA HIS A 208 -12.14 6.71 0.77
C HIS A 208 -12.82 6.77 2.15
N GLY A 209 -13.96 7.44 2.24
CA GLY A 209 -14.76 7.51 3.47
C GLY A 209 -13.98 8.02 4.69
N HIS A 210 -13.01 8.89 4.45
CA HIS A 210 -12.09 9.37 5.47
C HIS A 210 -12.61 10.63 6.14
N GLU A 211 -12.38 10.68 7.44
CA GLU A 211 -12.55 11.87 8.27
C GLU A 211 -11.17 12.25 8.85
N ASN A 212 -10.90 13.57 8.95
CA ASN A 212 -9.72 14.13 9.62
C ASN A 212 -8.36 13.60 9.14
N LEU A 213 -8.12 13.48 7.81
CA LEU A 213 -6.82 13.01 7.26
C LEU A 213 -5.60 13.79 7.79
N ASN A 214 -5.79 15.04 8.21
CA ASN A 214 -4.71 15.88 8.74
C ASN A 214 -4.17 15.41 10.11
N LEU A 215 -4.86 14.49 10.78
CA LEU A 215 -4.44 14.00 12.08
C LEU A 215 -3.27 13.02 11.97
N ASN A 216 -3.38 12.08 11.03
CA ASN A 216 -2.34 11.10 10.71
C ASN A 216 -2.17 10.97 9.20
N ARG A 217 -0.95 11.18 8.72
CA ARG A 217 -0.57 11.02 7.31
C ARG A 217 -0.09 9.60 6.97
N TYR A 218 0.24 8.78 7.98
CA TYR A 218 0.71 7.41 7.78
C TYR A 218 -0.49 6.48 7.60
N LEU A 219 -0.88 6.24 6.34
CA LEU A 219 -2.15 5.64 5.96
C LEU A 219 -1.96 4.26 5.32
N PHE A 220 -2.07 4.16 4.00
CA PHE A 220 -1.96 2.90 3.24
C PHE A 220 -0.58 2.28 3.43
N SER A 221 -0.53 1.00 3.78
CA SER A 221 0.71 0.25 4.12
C SER A 221 1.58 0.96 5.16
N GLY A 222 0.98 1.83 6.01
CA GLY A 222 1.71 2.65 6.97
C GLY A 222 2.58 3.73 6.35
N LYS A 223 2.40 4.06 5.06
CA LYS A 223 3.20 5.05 4.32
C LYS A 223 2.65 6.45 4.45
N GLU A 224 3.57 7.44 4.38
CA GLU A 224 3.19 8.85 4.50
C GLU A 224 2.49 9.33 3.23
N LEU A 225 1.25 9.77 3.39
CA LEU A 225 0.53 10.47 2.33
C LEU A 225 1.12 11.87 2.13
N GLN A 226 1.48 12.20 0.91
CA GLN A 226 1.84 13.55 0.49
C GLN A 226 0.54 14.32 0.25
N ASP A 227 0.04 14.96 1.30
CA ASP A 227 -1.26 15.62 1.36
C ASP A 227 -1.21 17.10 0.94
N GLN A 228 -0.08 17.54 0.39
CA GLN A 228 0.08 18.90 -0.10
C GLN A 228 -0.89 19.15 -1.26
N SER A 229 -1.50 20.34 -1.25
CA SER A 229 -2.33 20.83 -2.34
C SER A 229 -1.56 21.85 -3.15
N LEU A 230 -1.48 21.64 -4.46
CA LEU A 230 -0.90 22.56 -5.42
C LEU A 230 -1.98 22.95 -6.44
N GLY A 231 -2.20 24.27 -6.65
CA GLY A 231 -3.25 24.75 -7.54
C GLY A 231 -4.64 24.21 -7.21
N GLY A 232 -4.92 23.94 -5.93
CA GLY A 232 -6.17 23.34 -5.47
C GLY A 232 -6.30 21.85 -5.74
N LYS A 233 -5.24 21.19 -6.25
CA LYS A 233 -5.20 19.73 -6.46
C LYS A 233 -4.33 19.06 -5.41
N LEU A 234 -4.85 18.02 -4.78
CA LEU A 234 -4.13 17.18 -3.83
C LEU A 234 -3.08 16.35 -4.58
N LEU A 235 -1.83 16.29 -4.08
CA LEU A 235 -0.84 15.35 -4.59
C LEU A 235 -1.29 13.91 -4.37
N GLY A 236 -1.65 13.54 -3.14
CA GLY A 236 -2.27 12.25 -2.84
C GLY A 236 -1.37 11.05 -3.16
N LEU A 237 -0.05 11.24 -3.14
CA LEU A 237 0.95 10.21 -3.38
C LEU A 237 1.39 9.60 -2.05
N TYR A 238 1.78 8.33 -2.05
CA TYR A 238 2.43 7.70 -0.90
C TYR A 238 3.94 7.63 -1.07
N ASP A 239 4.66 8.08 -0.06
CA ASP A 239 6.12 7.98 0.02
C ASP A 239 6.51 6.64 0.65
N PHE A 240 7.07 5.74 -0.16
CA PHE A 240 7.55 4.44 0.30
C PHE A 240 9.04 4.42 0.64
N GLY A 241 9.71 5.56 0.51
CA GLY A 241 11.16 5.72 0.69
C GLY A 241 11.88 5.75 -0.64
N SER A 242 12.06 4.62 -1.30
CA SER A 242 12.77 4.54 -2.58
C SER A 242 11.94 5.01 -3.78
N ARG A 243 10.61 4.97 -3.69
CA ARG A 243 9.69 5.39 -4.77
C ARG A 243 8.46 6.11 -4.21
N PHE A 244 7.89 6.99 -5.04
CA PHE A 244 6.54 7.52 -4.80
C PHE A 244 5.50 6.69 -5.56
N TYR A 245 4.42 6.37 -4.86
CA TYR A 245 3.31 5.55 -5.35
C TYR A 245 2.06 6.39 -5.55
N ASP A 246 1.42 6.27 -6.70
CA ASP A 246 0.13 6.88 -6.97
C ASP A 246 -1.02 5.88 -6.81
N PRO A 247 -1.78 5.93 -5.71
CA PRO A 247 -2.90 5.03 -5.49
C PRO A 247 -4.08 5.31 -6.44
N THR A 248 -4.14 6.51 -7.06
CA THR A 248 -5.16 6.84 -8.06
C THR A 248 -4.92 6.04 -9.33
N LEU A 249 -3.67 5.95 -9.76
CA LEU A 249 -3.26 5.20 -10.94
C LEU A 249 -2.94 3.72 -10.65
N GLY A 250 -2.75 3.35 -9.38
CA GLY A 250 -2.30 2.01 -8.98
C GLY A 250 -0.86 1.70 -9.43
N ARG A 251 0.03 2.72 -9.51
CA ARG A 251 1.36 2.59 -10.14
C ARG A 251 2.42 3.42 -9.42
N TRP A 252 3.67 2.98 -9.58
CA TRP A 252 4.84 3.74 -9.21
C TRP A 252 5.15 4.84 -10.23
N PHE A 253 5.80 5.92 -9.75
CA PHE A 253 6.30 7.01 -10.60
C PHE A 253 7.63 6.68 -11.26
N ASN A 254 8.41 5.77 -10.67
CA ASN A 254 9.75 5.39 -11.06
C ASN A 254 9.84 3.90 -11.37
N VAL A 255 10.85 3.54 -12.15
CA VAL A 255 11.24 2.16 -12.41
C VAL A 255 11.62 1.47 -11.09
N ASP A 256 11.24 0.21 -10.96
CA ASP A 256 11.69 -0.63 -9.86
C ASP A 256 13.21 -0.82 -9.92
N PRO A 257 13.98 -0.42 -8.90
CA PRO A 257 15.43 -0.61 -8.91
C PRO A 257 15.85 -2.08 -8.92
N LYS A 258 14.96 -3.00 -8.48
CA LYS A 258 15.20 -4.45 -8.48
C LYS A 258 14.67 -5.16 -9.72
N LEU A 259 13.81 -4.52 -10.51
CA LEU A 259 13.23 -5.07 -11.75
C LEU A 259 12.58 -6.44 -11.53
N GLU A 260 11.83 -6.60 -10.45
CA GLU A 260 11.22 -7.89 -10.07
C GLU A 260 10.16 -8.38 -11.07
N PHE A 261 9.55 -7.47 -11.84
CA PHE A 261 8.46 -7.77 -12.79
C PHE A 261 8.71 -7.19 -14.16
N VAL A 262 8.01 -7.74 -15.17
CA VAL A 262 8.08 -7.27 -16.57
C VAL A 262 7.66 -5.81 -16.67
N SER A 263 6.59 -5.40 -15.95
CA SER A 263 6.27 -4.00 -15.78
C SER A 263 6.92 -3.45 -14.50
N PRO A 264 7.98 -2.64 -14.60
CA PRO A 264 8.70 -2.12 -13.44
C PRO A 264 7.92 -1.01 -12.69
N TYR A 265 6.72 -0.68 -13.15
CA TYR A 265 5.85 0.33 -12.52
C TYR A 265 4.64 -0.29 -11.81
N GLY A 266 4.45 -1.61 -11.87
CA GLY A 266 3.35 -2.30 -11.21
C GLY A 266 3.53 -2.33 -9.69
N TYR A 267 2.42 -2.21 -8.95
CA TYR A 267 2.42 -2.32 -7.49
C TYR A 267 2.09 -3.74 -7.06
N CYS A 268 2.96 -4.35 -6.25
CA CYS A 268 2.72 -5.63 -5.59
C CYS A 268 2.23 -6.73 -6.55
N ALA A 269 2.88 -6.90 -7.71
CA ALA A 269 2.49 -7.88 -8.74
C ALA A 269 1.01 -7.80 -9.15
N ASN A 270 0.38 -6.63 -9.06
CA ASN A 270 -1.06 -6.42 -9.26
C ASN A 270 -1.97 -7.21 -8.29
N ASN A 271 -1.44 -7.62 -7.15
CA ASN A 271 -2.19 -8.25 -6.05
C ASN A 271 -1.94 -7.50 -4.72
N PRO A 272 -2.45 -6.27 -4.61
CA PRO A 272 -2.21 -5.38 -3.46
C PRO A 272 -2.95 -5.82 -2.19
N VAL A 273 -3.76 -6.89 -2.25
CA VAL A 273 -4.45 -7.46 -1.09
C VAL A 273 -3.59 -8.52 -0.40
N LEU A 274 -2.74 -9.19 -1.17
CA LEU A 274 -1.89 -10.28 -0.69
C LEU A 274 -0.46 -9.82 -0.39
N TYR A 275 0.05 -8.87 -1.17
CA TYR A 275 1.43 -8.38 -1.06
C TYR A 275 1.48 -6.95 -0.54
N ILE A 276 2.58 -6.63 0.12
CA ILE A 276 3.00 -5.26 0.45
C ILE A 276 4.40 -5.00 -0.09
N ASP A 277 4.71 -3.73 -0.27
CA ASP A 277 6.06 -3.26 -0.49
C ASP A 277 6.49 -2.43 0.73
N PRO A 278 7.44 -2.90 1.56
CA PRO A 278 7.83 -2.20 2.78
C PRO A 278 8.69 -0.96 2.59
N ASN A 279 9.39 -0.83 1.46
CA ASN A 279 10.42 0.20 1.25
C ASN A 279 10.38 0.85 -0.14
N GLY A 280 9.50 0.41 -1.02
CA GLY A 280 9.45 0.84 -2.40
C GLY A 280 10.43 0.10 -3.32
N GLU A 281 10.90 -1.11 -2.92
CA GLU A 281 11.85 -1.92 -3.69
C GLU A 281 11.52 -3.41 -3.64
N ASP A 282 11.01 -3.90 -2.52
CA ASP A 282 10.84 -5.32 -2.22
C ASP A 282 9.36 -5.67 -2.06
N ILE A 283 8.92 -6.78 -2.66
CA ILE A 283 7.58 -7.29 -2.45
C ILE A 283 7.59 -8.41 -1.41
N VAL A 284 6.73 -8.28 -0.42
CA VAL A 284 6.61 -9.22 0.69
C VAL A 284 5.19 -9.75 0.75
N LEU A 285 5.06 -11.09 0.86
CA LEU A 285 3.78 -11.73 1.11
C LEU A 285 3.31 -11.39 2.53
N THR A 286 2.13 -10.79 2.65
CA THR A 286 1.49 -10.56 3.93
C THR A 286 0.54 -11.71 4.26
N ILE A 287 0.94 -12.51 5.22
CA ILE A 287 0.03 -13.44 5.85
C ILE A 287 -0.27 -12.88 7.25
N SER A 288 -1.51 -12.95 7.70
CA SER A 288 -1.90 -12.54 9.07
C SER A 288 -1.17 -13.36 10.17
N LYS A 289 -0.39 -14.35 9.75
CA LYS A 289 0.57 -15.11 10.54
C LYS A 289 1.83 -15.28 9.68
N GLU A 290 2.95 -14.78 10.16
CA GLU A 290 4.23 -14.93 9.48
C GLU A 290 4.64 -16.42 9.50
N VAL A 291 4.58 -17.09 8.35
CA VAL A 291 5.06 -18.46 8.17
C VAL A 291 6.33 -18.42 7.35
N THR A 292 7.48 -18.56 7.98
CA THR A 292 8.75 -18.67 7.24
C THR A 292 9.05 -20.15 7.03
N VAL A 293 9.05 -20.57 5.77
CA VAL A 293 9.47 -21.92 5.37
C VAL A 293 10.91 -21.84 4.85
N THR A 294 11.85 -22.30 5.64
CA THR A 294 13.24 -22.43 5.17
C THR A 294 13.45 -23.87 4.68
N VAL A 295 13.62 -24.02 3.37
CA VAL A 295 13.97 -25.31 2.75
C VAL A 295 15.48 -25.40 2.61
N ALA A 296 16.14 -26.06 3.54
CA ALA A 296 17.53 -26.50 3.36
C ALA A 296 17.54 -27.99 3.00
N THR A 297 18.29 -28.37 1.97
CA THR A 297 18.46 -29.70 1.39
C THR A 297 17.98 -30.86 2.31
N ARG A 298 16.76 -31.36 2.07
CA ARG A 298 16.11 -32.52 2.72
C ARG A 298 15.67 -32.37 4.19
N LEU A 299 15.81 -31.19 4.78
CA LEU A 299 15.23 -30.86 6.08
C LEU A 299 14.39 -29.59 5.90
N ILE A 300 13.11 -29.65 6.23
CA ILE A 300 12.28 -28.46 6.32
C ILE A 300 12.24 -28.07 7.79
N ASP A 301 12.88 -26.97 8.13
CA ASP A 301 12.67 -26.30 9.39
C ASP A 301 11.54 -25.29 9.21
N LEU A 302 10.35 -25.73 9.62
CA LEU A 302 9.17 -24.86 9.64
C LEU A 302 9.28 -23.94 10.85
N LYS A 303 9.66 -22.69 10.62
CA LYS A 303 9.62 -21.65 11.63
C LYS A 303 8.35 -20.83 11.43
N ILE A 304 7.33 -21.11 12.24
CA ILE A 304 6.11 -20.33 12.26
C ILE A 304 6.29 -19.23 13.30
N THR A 305 6.42 -18.00 12.84
CA THR A 305 6.41 -16.81 13.70
C THR A 305 4.99 -16.24 13.66
N VAL A 306 4.25 -16.43 14.73
CA VAL A 306 2.94 -15.78 14.91
C VAL A 306 3.19 -14.46 15.61
N SER A 307 3.11 -13.34 14.88
CA SER A 307 3.01 -12.03 15.49
C SER A 307 1.54 -11.70 15.68
N ASP A 308 1.13 -11.46 16.89
CA ASP A 308 -0.19 -10.88 17.16
C ASP A 308 -0.15 -9.36 16.92
N TRP A 309 -1.31 -8.75 16.95
CA TRP A 309 -1.50 -7.31 16.74
C TRP A 309 -0.81 -6.43 17.81
N THR A 310 -0.23 -7.03 18.85
CA THR A 310 0.52 -6.34 19.91
C THR A 310 2.03 -6.37 19.69
N GLY A 311 2.49 -7.01 18.61
CA GLY A 311 3.91 -7.21 18.31
C GLY A 311 4.56 -8.33 19.13
N ALA A 312 3.79 -9.07 19.95
CA ALA A 312 4.29 -10.22 20.67
C ALA A 312 4.54 -11.38 19.68
N ARG A 313 5.80 -11.80 19.58
CA ARG A 313 6.21 -12.91 18.72
C ARG A 313 6.16 -14.22 19.48
N LYS A 314 5.28 -15.14 19.08
CA LYS A 314 5.40 -16.57 19.45
C LYS A 314 6.06 -17.31 18.31
N ILE A 315 7.23 -17.85 18.56
CA ILE A 315 7.97 -18.66 17.59
C ILE A 315 7.67 -20.13 17.88
N PHE A 316 7.06 -20.80 16.92
CA PHE A 316 6.91 -22.25 16.92
C PHE A 316 7.91 -22.81 15.92
N THR A 317 8.89 -23.58 16.41
CA THR A 317 9.83 -24.29 15.54
C THR A 317 9.44 -25.76 15.53
N LYS A 318 9.11 -26.30 14.37
CA LYS A 318 8.89 -27.72 14.17
C LYS A 318 9.78 -28.18 13.03
N SER A 319 10.74 -29.04 13.31
CA SER A 319 11.55 -29.71 12.30
C SER A 319 10.79 -30.92 11.80
N ILE A 320 10.48 -30.96 10.51
CA ILE A 320 9.79 -32.09 9.87
C ILE A 320 10.77 -32.68 8.85
N ARG A 321 11.13 -33.95 9.02
CA ARG A 321 11.94 -34.67 8.06
C ARG A 321 10.99 -35.39 7.10
N LEU A 322 10.97 -34.95 5.84
CA LEU A 322 10.11 -35.52 4.80
C LEU A 322 10.96 -36.09 3.68
N GLN A 323 10.49 -37.15 3.02
CA GLN A 323 11.15 -37.78 1.88
C GLN A 323 10.33 -37.51 0.61
N GLY A 324 10.99 -36.97 -0.42
CA GLY A 324 10.41 -36.83 -1.76
C GLY A 324 9.23 -35.86 -1.85
N ASP A 325 8.22 -36.22 -2.63
CA ASP A 325 7.07 -35.36 -2.98
C ASP A 325 6.11 -35.06 -1.81
N GLU A 326 6.24 -35.78 -0.70
CA GLU A 326 5.45 -35.53 0.52
C GLU A 326 5.77 -34.17 1.17
N ILE A 327 6.92 -33.60 0.84
CA ILE A 327 7.36 -32.28 1.36
C ILE A 327 6.41 -31.19 0.93
N LEU A 328 5.98 -31.22 -0.33
CA LEU A 328 5.11 -30.20 -0.92
C LEU A 328 3.70 -30.27 -0.34
N LEU A 329 3.15 -31.49 -0.25
CA LEU A 329 1.79 -31.73 0.26
C LEU A 329 1.67 -31.36 1.75
N ALA A 330 2.66 -31.71 2.59
CA ALA A 330 2.63 -31.35 4.00
C ALA A 330 2.79 -29.85 4.26
N ALA A 331 3.57 -29.13 3.43
CA ALA A 331 3.66 -27.67 3.49
C ALA A 331 2.34 -27.02 3.06
N LEU A 332 1.68 -27.55 2.05
CA LEU A 332 0.37 -27.10 1.57
C LEU A 332 -0.75 -27.37 2.56
N ASP A 333 -0.74 -28.53 3.23
CA ASP A 333 -1.71 -28.85 4.29
C ASP A 333 -1.58 -27.92 5.51
N ILE A 334 -0.35 -27.54 5.86
CA ILE A 334 -0.12 -26.58 6.96
C ILE A 334 -0.59 -25.18 6.56
N VAL A 335 -0.38 -24.77 5.32
CA VAL A 335 -0.90 -23.51 4.78
C VAL A 335 -2.42 -23.56 4.64
N GLY A 336 -2.99 -24.68 4.19
CA GLY A 336 -4.45 -24.87 4.06
C GLY A 336 -5.18 -24.85 5.41
N ILE A 337 -4.56 -25.31 6.50
CA ILE A 337 -5.11 -25.19 7.87
C ILE A 337 -5.13 -23.72 8.34
N VAL A 338 -4.25 -22.89 7.79
CA VAL A 338 -4.10 -21.47 8.17
C VAL A 338 -4.93 -20.55 7.27
N ASP A 339 -5.29 -21.01 6.06
CA ASP A 339 -6.01 -20.19 5.07
C ASP A 339 -7.00 -21.02 4.23
N PRO A 340 -8.29 -20.93 4.57
CA PRO A 340 -9.36 -21.57 3.80
C PRO A 340 -9.65 -20.89 2.44
N THR A 341 -8.88 -19.84 2.03
CA THR A 341 -9.18 -19.03 0.84
C THR A 341 -8.38 -19.38 -0.43
N GLY A 342 -7.58 -20.48 -0.41
CA GLY A 342 -6.96 -21.02 -1.63
C GLY A 342 -5.53 -20.57 -1.94
N ILE A 343 -4.79 -19.96 -0.98
CA ILE A 343 -3.35 -19.63 -1.15
C ILE A 343 -2.51 -20.90 -1.41
N ALA A 344 -2.95 -22.06 -0.94
CA ALA A 344 -2.32 -23.34 -1.23
C ALA A 344 -2.20 -23.62 -2.73
N ASP A 345 -3.19 -23.22 -3.52
CA ASP A 345 -3.21 -23.43 -4.97
C ASP A 345 -2.23 -22.50 -5.71
N ALA A 346 -2.06 -21.26 -5.22
CA ALA A 346 -1.13 -20.29 -5.80
C ALA A 346 0.34 -20.65 -5.52
N LEU A 347 0.64 -21.15 -4.31
CA LEU A 347 1.98 -21.64 -3.96
C LEU A 347 2.34 -22.93 -4.72
N SER A 348 1.38 -23.82 -4.97
CA SER A 348 1.61 -25.03 -5.79
C SER A 348 1.98 -24.68 -7.22
N ALA A 349 1.29 -23.71 -7.84
CA ALA A 349 1.56 -23.29 -9.22
C ALA A 349 2.97 -22.67 -9.38
N SER A 350 3.43 -21.88 -8.41
CA SER A 350 4.76 -21.25 -8.46
C SER A 350 5.91 -22.24 -8.26
N LEU A 351 5.70 -23.30 -7.47
CA LEU A 351 6.71 -24.34 -7.23
C LEU A 351 6.81 -25.33 -8.40
N TYR A 352 5.72 -25.61 -9.09
CA TYR A 352 5.75 -26.42 -10.33
C TYR A 352 6.47 -25.72 -11.49
N ALA A 353 6.43 -24.39 -11.55
CA ALA A 353 7.13 -23.62 -12.58
C ALA A 353 8.66 -23.58 -12.41
N GLN A 354 9.20 -23.96 -11.24
CA GLN A 354 10.64 -24.02 -10.97
C GLN A 354 11.26 -25.41 -11.17
N GLN A 355 10.46 -26.43 -11.49
CA GLN A 355 10.93 -27.82 -11.72
C GLN A 355 10.86 -28.24 -13.19
N GLY A 356 10.52 -27.31 -14.12
CA GLY A 356 10.46 -27.53 -15.57
C GLY A 356 11.67 -26.99 -16.32
#